data_d4b104d53fa752f56656d0260d01ea1f
#
_entry.id   d4b104d53fa752f56656d0260d01ea1f
#
_cell.length_a   1.000
_cell.length_b   1.000
_cell.length_c   1.000
_cell.angle_alpha   90.00
_cell.angle_beta   90.00
_cell.angle_gamma   90.00
#
_symmetry.space_group_name_H-M   'P 1'
#
loop_
_entity.id
_entity.type
_entity.pdbx_description
1 polymer ?
#
loop_
_entity_poly.entity_id
_entity_poly.type
_entity_poly.pdbx_seq_one_letter_code
_entity_poly.pdbx_strand_id
1 'polypeptide(L)'
;RSRTLMTPLEFLAVVLPPPEFGRYCVAELTRTKEHVFVDALDQTTAPIKGWHDSKLDVYFALATFGKEDNRQAVNARYVKSLFIDMDGYASKKDAALALNAFLEKTGLDALGTPYVVGSGGGLHCYWPLTEAVPIESWKPVAENFKRLCKQESLAIDMTVTADAARVLRVPGTTNFKKKYATPRPVRILSEGDIFSFDILAELIRDKLVGSVYEAQAVPKAILSDSTKPLMISASSASASYQRSDQPPQFVTIGLALKLRITSARMGR
;
A
#
# COMPACT_ATOMS: atom_id res chain seq x y z
N ARG A 1 26.61 4.17 9.61
CA ARG A 1 26.39 3.73 8.21
C ARG A 1 25.36 4.66 7.60
N SER A 2 25.71 5.41 6.54
CA SER A 2 24.78 6.24 5.79
C SER A 2 23.76 5.27 5.14
N ARG A 3 22.50 5.37 5.56
CA ARG A 3 21.42 4.58 4.92
C ARG A 3 21.19 5.17 3.55
N THR A 4 21.44 4.41 2.50
CA THR A 4 21.10 4.81 1.13
C THR A 4 19.59 4.98 1.09
N LEU A 5 19.13 6.17 0.65
CA LEU A 5 17.70 6.43 0.50
C LEU A 5 17.17 5.58 -0.65
N MET A 6 16.01 4.97 -0.44
CA MET A 6 15.27 4.22 -1.45
C MET A 6 15.03 5.09 -2.69
N THR A 7 15.33 4.56 -3.86
CA THR A 7 15.06 5.23 -5.14
C THR A 7 13.57 5.20 -5.49
N PRO A 8 13.10 6.09 -6.38
CA PRO A 8 11.72 6.04 -6.88
C PRO A 8 11.32 4.68 -7.46
N LEU A 9 12.23 4.05 -8.22
CA LEU A 9 11.96 2.75 -8.86
C LEU A 9 11.86 1.63 -7.83
N GLU A 10 12.74 1.60 -6.82
CA GLU A 10 12.64 0.65 -5.69
C GLU A 10 11.33 0.82 -4.93
N PHE A 11 10.90 2.07 -4.68
CA PHE A 11 9.62 2.34 -4.05
C PHE A 11 8.45 1.80 -4.90
N LEU A 12 8.44 2.07 -6.21
CA LEU A 12 7.39 1.56 -7.11
C LEU A 12 7.37 0.03 -7.13
N ALA A 13 8.53 -0.64 -7.10
CA ALA A 13 8.62 -2.10 -7.04
C ALA A 13 8.05 -2.68 -5.73
N VAL A 14 8.10 -1.92 -4.64
CA VAL A 14 7.49 -2.34 -3.36
C VAL A 14 5.97 -2.23 -3.41
N VAL A 15 5.43 -1.11 -3.92
CA VAL A 15 3.99 -0.79 -3.79
C VAL A 15 3.14 -1.28 -4.96
N LEU A 16 3.75 -1.64 -6.10
CA LEU A 16 3.05 -2.12 -7.30
C LEU A 16 3.19 -3.63 -7.50
N PRO A 17 2.20 -4.28 -8.14
CA PRO A 17 2.30 -5.68 -8.54
C PRO A 17 3.52 -5.95 -9.43
N PRO A 18 4.10 -7.16 -9.44
CA PRO A 18 5.07 -7.59 -10.44
C PRO A 18 4.51 -7.56 -11.88
N PRO A 19 5.37 -7.50 -12.91
CA PRO A 19 4.95 -7.26 -14.31
C PRO A 19 4.05 -8.35 -14.90
N GLU A 20 4.12 -9.58 -14.42
CA GLU A 20 3.23 -10.67 -14.84
C GLU A 20 1.74 -10.44 -14.52
N PHE A 21 1.43 -9.47 -13.65
CA PHE A 21 0.06 -9.12 -13.25
C PHE A 21 -0.55 -7.99 -14.08
N GLY A 22 0.11 -7.50 -15.13
CA GLY A 22 -0.43 -6.50 -16.05
C GLY A 22 0.50 -5.31 -16.26
N ARG A 23 -0.01 -4.30 -16.96
CA ARG A 23 0.77 -3.15 -17.39
C ARG A 23 0.74 -2.02 -16.36
N TYR A 24 1.86 -1.34 -16.20
CA TYR A 24 1.97 -0.15 -15.36
C TYR A 24 1.46 1.09 -16.11
N CYS A 25 0.91 2.04 -15.37
CA CYS A 25 0.50 3.32 -15.92
C CYS A 25 1.13 4.47 -15.13
N VAL A 26 1.81 5.35 -15.84
CA VAL A 26 2.23 6.66 -15.33
C VAL A 26 1.50 7.77 -16.10
N ALA A 27 1.28 8.91 -15.46
CA ALA A 27 0.42 9.94 -16.01
C ALA A 27 0.91 11.36 -15.71
N GLU A 28 0.67 12.25 -16.66
CA GLU A 28 0.65 13.70 -16.48
C GLU A 28 -0.81 14.18 -16.66
N LEU A 29 -1.38 14.82 -15.62
CA LEU A 29 -2.81 15.14 -15.61
C LEU A 29 -3.12 16.64 -15.60
N THR A 30 -2.08 17.49 -15.62
CA THR A 30 -2.26 18.94 -15.42
C THR A 30 -2.26 19.70 -16.73
N ARG A 31 -1.49 19.29 -17.72
CA ARG A 31 -1.29 19.99 -18.99
C ARG A 31 -1.65 19.12 -20.18
N THR A 32 -0.95 17.99 -20.38
CA THR A 32 -1.17 17.12 -21.55
C THR A 32 -2.29 16.12 -21.32
N LYS A 33 -2.58 15.79 -20.05
CA LYS A 33 -3.51 14.74 -19.64
C LYS A 33 -3.17 13.38 -20.24
N GLU A 34 -1.88 13.12 -20.36
CA GLU A 34 -1.32 11.95 -21.01
C GLU A 34 -1.19 10.79 -20.03
N HIS A 35 -1.44 9.58 -20.53
CA HIS A 35 -1.22 8.32 -19.84
C HIS A 35 -0.28 7.46 -20.67
N VAL A 36 0.77 6.94 -20.05
CA VAL A 36 1.73 6.02 -20.69
C VAL A 36 1.63 4.68 -19.99
N PHE A 37 1.34 3.63 -20.78
CA PHE A 37 1.26 2.25 -20.35
C PHE A 37 2.49 1.48 -20.78
N VAL A 38 3.13 0.77 -19.85
CA VAL A 38 4.37 0.02 -20.08
C VAL A 38 4.30 -1.36 -19.47
N ASP A 39 5.02 -2.32 -20.06
CA ASP A 39 5.00 -3.72 -19.62
C ASP A 39 6.03 -4.01 -18.51
N ALA A 40 7.08 -3.19 -18.40
CA ALA A 40 8.11 -3.33 -17.39
C ALA A 40 8.26 -2.04 -16.56
N LEU A 41 8.57 -2.20 -15.28
CA LEU A 41 8.58 -1.08 -14.33
C LEU A 41 9.68 -0.05 -14.63
N ASP A 42 10.83 -0.48 -15.09
CA ASP A 42 11.97 0.39 -15.49
C ASP A 42 11.62 1.30 -16.66
N GLN A 43 10.72 0.87 -17.56
CA GLN A 43 10.22 1.66 -18.68
C GLN A 43 9.42 2.89 -18.23
N THR A 44 8.94 2.94 -16.98
CA THR A 44 8.29 4.13 -16.42
C THR A 44 9.25 5.30 -16.23
N THR A 45 10.54 5.02 -16.15
CA THR A 45 11.58 6.03 -15.81
C THR A 45 11.65 7.14 -16.87
N ALA A 46 11.59 6.79 -18.15
CA ALA A 46 11.72 7.77 -19.26
C ALA A 46 10.56 8.79 -19.27
N PRO A 47 9.26 8.40 -19.29
CA PRO A 47 8.16 9.35 -19.23
C PRO A 47 8.14 10.16 -17.93
N ILE A 48 8.41 9.53 -16.76
CA ILE A 48 8.50 10.23 -15.48
C ILE A 48 9.54 11.35 -15.54
N LYS A 49 10.75 11.03 -16.04
CA LYS A 49 11.84 12.00 -16.17
C LYS A 49 11.48 13.12 -17.16
N GLY A 50 10.94 12.79 -18.32
CA GLY A 50 10.58 13.77 -19.35
C GLY A 50 9.55 14.79 -18.85
N TRP A 51 8.49 14.34 -18.18
CA TRP A 51 7.49 15.25 -17.61
C TRP A 51 8.05 16.06 -16.44
N HIS A 52 8.85 15.45 -15.56
CA HIS A 52 9.47 16.15 -14.43
C HIS A 52 10.44 17.24 -14.90
N ASP A 53 11.30 16.96 -15.88
CA ASP A 53 12.23 17.95 -16.49
C ASP A 53 11.45 19.11 -17.15
N SER A 54 10.27 18.81 -17.69
CA SER A 54 9.33 19.80 -18.25
C SER A 54 8.51 20.56 -17.18
N LYS A 55 8.80 20.37 -15.88
CA LYS A 55 8.12 20.98 -14.73
C LYS A 55 6.62 20.63 -14.68
N LEU A 56 6.27 19.41 -15.02
CA LEU A 56 4.91 18.89 -14.96
C LEU A 56 4.73 17.97 -13.73
N ASP A 57 3.50 17.89 -13.24
CA ASP A 57 3.12 17.01 -12.15
C ASP A 57 3.08 15.56 -12.64
N VAL A 58 3.81 14.66 -12.00
CA VAL A 58 3.94 13.26 -12.40
C VAL A 58 3.26 12.34 -11.40
N TYR A 59 2.49 11.39 -11.94
CA TYR A 59 1.71 10.44 -11.18
C TYR A 59 1.96 9.00 -11.64
N PHE A 60 1.74 8.05 -10.76
CA PHE A 60 1.67 6.61 -11.08
C PHE A 60 0.35 6.03 -10.61
N ALA A 61 -0.18 5.08 -11.36
CA ALA A 61 -1.39 4.33 -10.94
C ALA A 61 -1.02 3.23 -9.95
N LEU A 62 -1.92 2.99 -8.99
CA LEU A 62 -1.70 2.01 -7.90
C LEU A 62 -2.03 0.57 -8.35
N ALA A 63 -2.76 0.42 -9.45
CA ALA A 63 -3.09 -0.87 -10.05
C ALA A 63 -2.26 -1.12 -11.31
N THR A 64 -2.14 -2.40 -11.67
CA THR A 64 -1.83 -2.81 -13.03
C THR A 64 -3.09 -2.90 -13.87
N PHE A 65 -2.94 -2.81 -15.20
CA PHE A 65 -4.05 -2.74 -16.15
C PHE A 65 -3.97 -3.86 -17.19
N GLY A 66 -5.10 -4.17 -17.82
CA GLY A 66 -5.18 -5.06 -18.95
C GLY A 66 -4.48 -4.48 -20.20
N LYS A 67 -4.74 -5.10 -21.36
CA LYS A 67 -4.09 -4.72 -22.63
C LYS A 67 -4.58 -3.40 -23.21
N GLU A 68 -5.73 -2.90 -22.78
CA GLU A 68 -6.27 -1.62 -23.26
C GLU A 68 -5.52 -0.44 -22.64
N ASP A 69 -5.14 0.53 -23.47
CA ASP A 69 -4.43 1.74 -23.03
C ASP A 69 -5.41 2.76 -22.40
N ASN A 70 -6.17 2.32 -21.41
CA ASN A 70 -7.03 3.18 -20.64
C ASN A 70 -6.91 2.89 -19.13
N ARG A 71 -6.95 3.95 -18.33
CA ARG A 71 -6.88 3.89 -16.88
C ARG A 71 -8.29 3.95 -16.24
N GLN A 72 -9.21 3.14 -16.74
CA GLN A 72 -10.53 2.98 -16.15
C GLN A 72 -10.51 1.86 -15.09
N ALA A 73 -11.37 1.96 -14.08
CA ALA A 73 -11.45 0.96 -13.02
C ALA A 73 -11.80 -0.44 -13.55
N VAL A 74 -12.59 -0.53 -14.62
CA VAL A 74 -12.95 -1.80 -15.27
C VAL A 74 -11.75 -2.50 -15.92
N ASN A 75 -10.72 -1.74 -16.30
CA ASN A 75 -9.48 -2.26 -16.88
C ASN A 75 -8.38 -2.53 -15.84
N ALA A 76 -8.55 -2.05 -14.61
CA ALA A 76 -7.65 -2.38 -13.50
C ALA A 76 -7.72 -3.87 -13.16
N ARG A 77 -6.57 -4.50 -12.91
CA ARG A 77 -6.45 -5.94 -12.71
C ARG A 77 -6.01 -6.31 -11.30
N TYR A 78 -4.86 -5.84 -10.88
CA TYR A 78 -4.25 -6.18 -9.61
C TYR A 78 -3.71 -4.93 -8.92
N VAL A 79 -3.68 -4.98 -7.60
CA VAL A 79 -2.99 -4.02 -6.73
C VAL A 79 -2.07 -4.78 -5.77
N LYS A 80 -1.10 -4.06 -5.19
CA LYS A 80 -0.20 -4.62 -4.18
C LYS A 80 -0.08 -3.71 -2.96
N SER A 81 -1.07 -2.85 -2.73
CA SER A 81 -1.09 -1.97 -1.55
C SER A 81 -2.51 -1.60 -1.16
N LEU A 82 -2.75 -1.42 0.15
CA LEU A 82 -3.75 -0.46 0.61
C LEU A 82 -3.09 0.91 0.69
N PHE A 83 -3.84 1.98 0.50
CA PHE A 83 -3.28 3.33 0.48
C PHE A 83 -4.31 4.38 0.90
N ILE A 84 -3.82 5.50 1.44
CA ILE A 84 -4.62 6.70 1.75
C ILE A 84 -3.88 7.95 1.31
N ASP A 85 -4.65 9.00 1.00
CA ASP A 85 -4.16 10.36 0.76
C ASP A 85 -4.66 11.27 1.90
N MET A 86 -3.71 11.79 2.67
CA MET A 86 -3.97 12.64 3.83
C MET A 86 -3.69 14.11 3.46
N ASP A 87 -4.70 14.78 2.93
CA ASP A 87 -4.69 16.21 2.63
C ASP A 87 -5.48 17.02 3.68
N GLY A 88 -5.26 18.32 3.73
CA GLY A 88 -6.05 19.22 4.56
C GLY A 88 -5.54 19.44 6.00
N TYR A 89 -4.45 18.83 6.39
CA TYR A 89 -3.79 19.09 7.68
C TYR A 89 -3.01 20.41 7.65
N ALA A 90 -2.94 21.09 8.80
CA ALA A 90 -2.19 22.34 8.94
C ALA A 90 -0.70 22.17 8.63
N SER A 91 -0.13 21.01 9.00
CA SER A 91 1.25 20.64 8.69
C SER A 91 1.40 19.13 8.44
N LYS A 92 2.53 18.74 7.84
CA LYS A 92 2.91 17.31 7.73
C LYS A 92 3.13 16.65 9.09
N LYS A 93 3.53 17.43 10.10
CA LYS A 93 3.69 16.96 11.47
C LYS A 93 2.33 16.57 12.06
N ASP A 94 1.30 17.40 11.86
CA ASP A 94 -0.04 17.13 12.36
C ASP A 94 -0.65 15.92 11.65
N ALA A 95 -0.43 15.78 10.34
CA ALA A 95 -0.82 14.58 9.59
C ALA A 95 -0.12 13.32 10.13
N ALA A 96 1.18 13.38 10.41
CA ALA A 96 1.92 12.26 10.98
C ALA A 96 1.46 11.89 12.40
N LEU A 97 1.13 12.88 13.24
CA LEU A 97 0.57 12.63 14.58
C LEU A 97 -0.81 11.95 14.48
N ALA A 98 -1.67 12.44 13.57
CA ALA A 98 -2.97 11.83 13.34
C ALA A 98 -2.86 10.39 12.80
N LEU A 99 -1.90 10.13 11.90
CA LEU A 99 -1.63 8.79 11.40
C LEU A 99 -1.18 7.87 12.55
N ASN A 100 -0.24 8.29 13.38
CA ASN A 100 0.24 7.47 14.50
C ASN A 100 -0.87 7.15 15.49
N ALA A 101 -1.69 8.14 15.87
CA ALA A 101 -2.85 7.93 16.74
C ALA A 101 -3.87 6.96 16.13
N PHE A 102 -4.09 7.03 14.81
CA PHE A 102 -4.94 6.09 14.09
C PHE A 102 -4.37 4.66 14.13
N LEU A 103 -3.07 4.50 13.87
CA LEU A 103 -2.41 3.20 13.89
C LEU A 103 -2.50 2.54 15.27
N GLU A 104 -2.18 3.28 16.34
CA GLU A 104 -2.28 2.81 17.73
C GLU A 104 -3.73 2.43 18.10
N LYS A 105 -4.69 3.29 17.77
CA LYS A 105 -6.10 3.07 18.11
C LYS A 105 -6.70 1.85 17.40
N THR A 106 -6.28 1.61 16.17
CA THR A 106 -6.76 0.47 15.37
C THR A 106 -5.95 -0.81 15.62
N GLY A 107 -4.77 -0.71 16.24
CA GLY A 107 -3.83 -1.83 16.41
C GLY A 107 -3.08 -2.19 15.13
N LEU A 108 -3.16 -1.35 14.08
CA LEU A 108 -2.39 -1.54 12.85
C LEU A 108 -0.88 -1.41 13.07
N ASP A 109 -0.46 -0.63 14.08
CA ASP A 109 0.94 -0.50 14.52
C ASP A 109 1.56 -1.82 14.97
N ALA A 110 0.76 -2.73 15.52
CA ALA A 110 1.21 -4.06 15.93
C ALA A 110 1.57 -4.96 14.72
N LEU A 111 1.04 -4.68 13.54
CA LEU A 111 1.37 -5.40 12.31
C LEU A 111 2.60 -4.81 11.60
N GLY A 112 2.95 -3.56 11.89
CA GLY A 112 4.04 -2.83 11.25
C GLY A 112 3.68 -1.37 10.93
N THR A 113 4.58 -0.70 10.24
CA THR A 113 4.43 0.71 9.86
C THR A 113 4.23 0.87 8.36
N PRO A 114 3.35 1.79 7.89
CA PRO A 114 3.20 2.06 6.46
C PRO A 114 4.41 2.78 5.87
N TYR A 115 4.59 2.68 4.56
CA TYR A 115 5.43 3.62 3.82
C TYR A 115 4.75 4.98 3.77
N VAL A 116 5.50 6.04 4.02
CA VAL A 116 4.98 7.41 4.03
C VAL A 116 5.72 8.28 3.03
N VAL A 117 4.98 8.89 2.12
CA VAL A 117 5.47 9.83 1.10
C VAL A 117 4.89 11.22 1.37
N GLY A 118 5.74 12.23 1.48
CA GLY A 118 5.31 13.62 1.46
C GLY A 118 4.97 14.04 0.04
N SER A 119 3.68 14.27 -0.26
CA SER A 119 3.18 14.60 -1.61
C SER A 119 3.42 16.05 -2.05
N GLY A 120 4.13 16.82 -1.22
CA GLY A 120 4.28 18.26 -1.39
C GLY A 120 3.12 19.07 -0.77
N GLY A 121 1.96 18.50 -0.59
CA GLY A 121 0.78 19.10 0.07
C GLY A 121 0.43 18.42 1.39
N GLY A 122 0.33 17.10 1.36
CA GLY A 122 -0.05 16.22 2.45
C GLY A 122 0.86 15.01 2.52
N LEU A 123 0.31 13.88 2.97
CA LEU A 123 0.98 12.59 3.05
C LEU A 123 0.22 11.56 2.22
N HIS A 124 0.94 10.73 1.46
CA HIS A 124 0.42 9.47 0.95
C HIS A 124 0.99 8.35 1.83
N CYS A 125 0.13 7.49 2.33
CA CYS A 125 0.54 6.35 3.13
C CYS A 125 0.17 5.06 2.43
N TYR A 126 1.07 4.07 2.44
CA TYR A 126 0.93 2.82 1.73
C TYR A 126 1.20 1.65 2.67
N TRP A 127 0.37 0.63 2.60
CA TRP A 127 0.55 -0.69 3.22
C TRP A 127 0.81 -1.69 2.11
N PRO A 128 2.09 -1.86 1.67
CA PRO A 128 2.41 -2.83 0.62
C PRO A 128 2.10 -4.25 1.07
N LEU A 129 1.64 -5.08 0.14
CA LEU A 129 1.22 -6.44 0.42
C LEU A 129 2.31 -7.43 0.00
N THR A 130 2.34 -8.60 0.63
CA THR A 130 3.25 -9.70 0.26
C THR A 130 3.01 -10.18 -1.16
N GLU A 131 1.78 -10.03 -1.66
CA GLU A 131 1.34 -10.54 -2.96
C GLU A 131 0.49 -9.52 -3.73
N ALA A 132 0.37 -9.71 -5.04
CA ALA A 132 -0.55 -8.98 -5.88
C ALA A 132 -1.97 -9.53 -5.67
N VAL A 133 -2.93 -8.64 -5.41
CA VAL A 133 -4.32 -8.98 -5.09
C VAL A 133 -5.22 -8.55 -6.26
N PRO A 134 -6.11 -9.44 -6.78
CA PRO A 134 -7.11 -9.06 -7.77
C PRO A 134 -8.01 -7.93 -7.26
N ILE A 135 -8.43 -7.04 -8.15
CA ILE A 135 -9.27 -5.88 -7.78
C ILE A 135 -10.56 -6.31 -7.08
N GLU A 136 -11.16 -7.41 -7.49
CA GLU A 136 -12.40 -7.94 -6.93
C GLU A 136 -12.26 -8.30 -5.44
N SER A 137 -11.10 -8.84 -5.06
CA SER A 137 -10.79 -9.19 -3.67
C SER A 137 -10.32 -7.98 -2.87
N TRP A 138 -9.53 -7.10 -3.49
CA TRP A 138 -8.99 -5.89 -2.85
C TRP A 138 -10.07 -4.85 -2.54
N LYS A 139 -11.01 -4.61 -3.46
CA LYS A 139 -11.99 -3.53 -3.39
C LYS A 139 -12.83 -3.54 -2.11
N PRO A 140 -13.41 -4.67 -1.65
CA PRO A 140 -14.16 -4.71 -0.40
C PRO A 140 -13.31 -4.36 0.83
N VAL A 141 -12.05 -4.78 0.87
CA VAL A 141 -11.13 -4.48 1.97
C VAL A 141 -10.75 -3.01 1.97
N ALA A 142 -10.48 -2.42 0.81
CA ALA A 142 -10.19 -0.99 0.67
C ALA A 142 -11.39 -0.11 1.07
N GLU A 143 -12.63 -0.52 0.75
CA GLU A 143 -13.84 0.17 1.20
C GLU A 143 -14.01 0.06 2.72
N ASN A 144 -13.71 -1.09 3.32
CA ASN A 144 -13.71 -1.25 4.77
C ASN A 144 -12.61 -0.39 5.42
N PHE A 145 -11.44 -0.35 4.84
CA PHE A 145 -10.34 0.50 5.32
C PHE A 145 -10.73 1.99 5.28
N LYS A 146 -11.36 2.43 4.21
CA LYS A 146 -11.91 3.78 4.09
C LYS A 146 -12.96 4.08 5.19
N ARG A 147 -13.83 3.13 5.50
CA ARG A 147 -14.81 3.24 6.59
C ARG A 147 -14.12 3.32 7.94
N LEU A 148 -13.10 2.50 8.19
CA LEU A 148 -12.31 2.52 9.42
C LEU A 148 -11.63 3.88 9.61
N CYS A 149 -11.03 4.46 8.57
CA CYS A 149 -10.48 5.81 8.63
C CYS A 149 -11.54 6.84 9.04
N LYS A 150 -12.75 6.76 8.46
CA LYS A 150 -13.86 7.65 8.82
C LYS A 150 -14.34 7.44 10.26
N GLN A 151 -14.49 6.19 10.69
CA GLN A 151 -14.90 5.83 12.07
C GLN A 151 -13.93 6.42 13.09
N GLU A 152 -12.65 6.31 12.83
CA GLU A 152 -11.58 6.79 13.71
C GLU A 152 -11.23 8.27 13.49
N SER A 153 -12.02 9.00 12.69
CA SER A 153 -11.86 10.43 12.41
C SER A 153 -10.51 10.79 11.79
N LEU A 154 -9.88 9.86 11.06
CA LEU A 154 -8.69 10.17 10.28
C LEU A 154 -9.11 10.93 9.01
N ALA A 155 -8.65 12.17 8.88
CA ALA A 155 -8.96 12.99 7.70
C ALA A 155 -8.15 12.49 6.48
N ILE A 156 -8.85 11.93 5.51
CA ILE A 156 -8.30 11.43 4.24
C ILE A 156 -9.15 11.90 3.07
N ASP A 157 -8.60 11.89 1.87
CA ASP A 157 -9.40 12.01 0.64
C ASP A 157 -10.19 10.71 0.42
N MET A 158 -11.48 10.75 0.76
CA MET A 158 -12.39 9.61 0.69
C MET A 158 -12.63 9.11 -0.74
N THR A 159 -12.26 9.88 -1.76
CA THR A 159 -12.38 9.48 -3.17
C THR A 159 -11.19 8.66 -3.65
N VAL A 160 -10.09 8.66 -2.90
CA VAL A 160 -8.81 8.02 -3.25
C VAL A 160 -8.77 6.56 -2.80
N THR A 161 -9.03 6.31 -1.52
CA THR A 161 -8.62 5.10 -0.79
C THR A 161 -9.13 3.78 -1.38
N ALA A 162 -10.30 3.77 -2.01
CA ALA A 162 -10.86 2.57 -2.61
C ALA A 162 -11.08 2.69 -4.13
N ASP A 163 -10.36 3.60 -4.78
CA ASP A 163 -10.42 3.78 -6.24
C ASP A 163 -9.28 2.99 -6.91
N ALA A 164 -9.63 1.88 -7.58
CA ALA A 164 -8.67 1.02 -8.29
C ALA A 164 -7.96 1.74 -9.45
N ALA A 165 -8.55 2.81 -10.01
CA ALA A 165 -7.95 3.61 -11.06
C ALA A 165 -7.19 4.84 -10.54
N ARG A 166 -6.97 4.93 -9.22
CA ARG A 166 -6.32 6.09 -8.63
C ARG A 166 -4.87 6.21 -9.02
N VAL A 167 -4.43 7.46 -9.11
CA VAL A 167 -3.01 7.82 -9.26
C VAL A 167 -2.57 8.67 -8.08
N LEU A 168 -1.32 8.47 -7.66
CA LEU A 168 -0.64 9.27 -6.65
C LEU A 168 0.69 9.79 -7.21
N ARG A 169 1.27 10.80 -6.57
CA ARG A 169 2.52 11.42 -7.05
C ARG A 169 3.70 10.48 -6.92
N VAL A 170 4.55 10.48 -7.94
CA VAL A 170 5.78 9.70 -7.94
C VAL A 170 6.79 10.33 -6.98
N PRO A 171 7.33 9.58 -5.99
CA PRO A 171 8.46 10.05 -5.18
C PRO A 171 9.67 10.39 -6.04
N GLY A 172 10.47 11.36 -5.60
CA GLY A 172 11.61 11.85 -6.37
C GLY A 172 11.26 12.94 -7.39
N THR A 173 9.97 13.22 -7.60
CA THR A 173 9.49 14.31 -8.45
C THR A 173 9.12 15.57 -7.65
N THR A 174 8.50 16.53 -8.30
CA THR A 174 8.10 17.79 -7.69
C THR A 174 6.62 18.07 -7.94
N ASN A 175 5.93 18.56 -6.93
CA ASN A 175 4.57 19.06 -7.03
C ASN A 175 4.60 20.52 -7.49
N PHE A 176 4.20 20.76 -8.73
CA PHE A 176 4.20 22.08 -9.39
C PHE A 176 2.84 22.78 -9.32
N LYS A 177 1.90 22.31 -8.47
CA LYS A 177 0.59 22.96 -8.34
C LYS A 177 0.73 24.44 -8.06
N LYS A 178 0.07 25.28 -8.86
CA LYS A 178 0.11 26.78 -8.78
C LYS A 178 -0.37 27.35 -7.44
N LYS A 179 -1.12 26.56 -6.64
CA LYS A 179 -1.55 26.99 -5.31
C LYS A 179 -0.39 27.16 -4.30
N TYR A 180 0.79 26.69 -4.62
CA TYR A 180 1.98 26.83 -3.78
C TYR A 180 2.89 27.93 -4.31
N ALA A 181 3.38 28.81 -3.45
CA ALA A 181 4.31 29.88 -3.82
C ALA A 181 5.60 29.35 -4.47
N THR A 182 6.04 28.16 -4.05
CA THR A 182 7.20 27.46 -4.62
C THR A 182 6.86 26.00 -4.87
N PRO A 183 7.42 25.38 -5.93
CA PRO A 183 7.31 23.94 -6.16
C PRO A 183 7.78 23.14 -4.95
N ARG A 184 7.08 22.05 -4.63
CA ARG A 184 7.33 21.26 -3.42
C ARG A 184 7.80 19.85 -3.78
N PRO A 185 8.92 19.37 -3.21
CA PRO A 185 9.42 18.04 -3.53
C PRO A 185 8.48 16.95 -3.00
N VAL A 186 8.31 15.89 -3.80
CA VAL A 186 7.67 14.64 -3.41
C VAL A 186 8.75 13.68 -2.93
N ARG A 187 8.71 13.29 -1.66
CA ARG A 187 9.81 12.52 -1.02
C ARG A 187 9.28 11.37 -0.19
N ILE A 188 9.98 10.25 -0.21
CA ILE A 188 9.79 9.18 0.76
C ILE A 188 10.26 9.74 2.12
N LEU A 189 9.36 9.79 3.09
CA LEU A 189 9.63 10.28 4.44
C LEU A 189 9.95 9.15 5.40
N SER A 190 9.31 7.99 5.21
CA SER A 190 9.56 6.77 5.98
C SER A 190 9.36 5.56 5.08
N GLU A 191 10.29 4.64 5.14
CA GLU A 191 10.11 3.27 4.70
C GLU A 191 9.30 2.53 5.76
N GLY A 192 8.54 1.52 5.35
CA GLY A 192 7.66 0.75 6.23
C GLY A 192 7.87 -0.75 6.06
N ASP A 193 6.85 -1.50 6.46
CA ASP A 193 6.82 -2.95 6.43
C ASP A 193 5.97 -3.47 5.25
N ILE A 194 6.04 -4.78 5.02
CA ILE A 194 5.23 -5.51 4.03
C ILE A 194 4.19 -6.33 4.80
N PHE A 195 2.95 -6.31 4.35
CA PHE A 195 1.80 -6.84 5.09
C PHE A 195 1.17 -8.04 4.39
N SER A 196 0.67 -9.00 5.17
CA SER A 196 -0.26 -10.01 4.65
C SER A 196 -1.63 -9.38 4.40
N PHE A 197 -2.17 -9.61 3.18
CA PHE A 197 -3.50 -9.10 2.82
C PHE A 197 -4.59 -9.63 3.74
N ASP A 198 -4.58 -10.92 4.04
CA ASP A 198 -5.60 -11.57 4.87
C ASP A 198 -5.58 -11.04 6.31
N ILE A 199 -4.38 -10.86 6.89
CA ILE A 199 -4.24 -10.33 8.26
C ILE A 199 -4.73 -8.88 8.33
N LEU A 200 -4.39 -8.04 7.34
CA LEU A 200 -4.91 -6.68 7.26
C LEU A 200 -6.43 -6.65 7.10
N ALA A 201 -6.97 -7.48 6.21
CA ALA A 201 -8.40 -7.55 5.96
C ALA A 201 -9.17 -7.99 7.21
N GLU A 202 -8.66 -8.97 7.96
CA GLU A 202 -9.24 -9.44 9.21
C GLU A 202 -9.22 -8.34 10.27
N LEU A 203 -8.08 -7.72 10.53
CA LEU A 203 -7.96 -6.63 11.51
C LEU A 203 -8.88 -5.46 11.18
N ILE A 204 -8.91 -5.01 9.91
CA ILE A 204 -9.79 -3.91 9.47
C ILE A 204 -11.26 -4.27 9.69
N ARG A 205 -11.68 -5.50 9.38
CA ARG A 205 -13.05 -5.96 9.59
C ARG A 205 -13.40 -5.96 11.08
N ASP A 206 -12.54 -6.49 11.93
CA ASP A 206 -12.78 -6.64 13.37
C ASP A 206 -12.86 -5.29 14.08
N LYS A 207 -12.17 -4.27 13.58
CA LYS A 207 -12.21 -2.91 14.12
C LYS A 207 -13.40 -2.07 13.64
N LEU A 208 -14.13 -2.53 12.62
CA LEU A 208 -15.36 -1.88 12.19
C LEU A 208 -16.49 -2.23 13.15
N VAL A 209 -16.65 -1.47 14.23
CA VAL A 209 -17.71 -1.65 15.24
C VAL A 209 -19.06 -1.12 14.71
N GLY A 210 -20.10 -1.95 14.77
CA GLY A 210 -21.50 -1.51 14.80
C GLY A 210 -22.12 -1.05 13.49
N SER A 211 -21.49 -1.22 12.34
CA SER A 211 -22.22 -1.12 11.09
C SER A 211 -22.87 -2.48 10.80
N VAL A 212 -24.21 -2.55 10.95
CA VAL A 212 -25.04 -3.56 10.29
C VAL A 212 -24.93 -3.31 8.79
N TYR A 213 -23.75 -3.55 8.25
CA TYR A 213 -23.56 -3.79 6.84
C TYR A 213 -23.41 -5.30 6.75
N GLU A 214 -24.38 -5.93 6.13
CA GLU A 214 -24.13 -7.18 5.43
C GLU A 214 -22.85 -6.93 4.63
N ALA A 215 -21.72 -7.44 5.13
CA ALA A 215 -20.55 -7.59 4.32
C ALA A 215 -21.06 -8.31 3.07
N GLN A 216 -20.98 -7.68 1.90
CA GLN A 216 -21.06 -8.43 0.67
C GLN A 216 -19.98 -9.49 0.83
N ALA A 217 -20.44 -10.70 1.14
CA ALA A 217 -19.60 -11.79 1.54
C ALA A 217 -18.48 -11.90 0.52
N VAL A 218 -17.25 -11.76 0.97
CA VAL A 218 -16.10 -12.25 0.20
C VAL A 218 -16.50 -13.67 -0.17
N PRO A 219 -16.64 -14.02 -1.46
CA PRO A 219 -17.12 -15.33 -1.84
C PRO A 219 -16.25 -16.37 -1.14
N LYS A 220 -16.84 -17.23 -0.31
CA LYS A 220 -16.16 -18.33 0.41
C LYS A 220 -15.37 -19.28 -0.51
N ALA A 221 -15.49 -19.08 -1.81
CA ALA A 221 -14.82 -19.85 -2.85
C ALA A 221 -13.30 -19.69 -2.89
N ILE A 222 -12.72 -18.68 -2.24
CA ILE A 222 -11.26 -18.47 -2.25
C ILE A 222 -10.56 -19.13 -1.04
N LEU A 223 -11.33 -19.54 -0.02
CA LEU A 223 -10.77 -20.15 1.21
C LEU A 223 -10.81 -21.68 1.22
N SER A 224 -11.24 -22.37 0.16
CA SER A 224 -11.55 -23.79 0.25
C SER A 224 -10.77 -24.75 -0.64
N ASP A 225 -9.67 -24.37 -1.27
CA ASP A 225 -9.02 -25.34 -2.20
C ASP A 225 -7.52 -25.60 -1.96
N SER A 226 -7.02 -25.38 -0.75
CA SER A 226 -5.66 -25.84 -0.37
C SER A 226 -5.63 -27.12 0.49
N THR A 227 -6.76 -27.81 0.65
CA THR A 227 -6.81 -29.11 1.35
C THR A 227 -7.49 -30.20 0.52
N LYS A 228 -6.96 -30.47 -0.67
CA LYS A 228 -7.12 -31.81 -1.25
C LYS A 228 -5.93 -32.67 -0.82
N PRO A 229 -6.14 -33.74 -0.04
CA PRO A 229 -5.07 -34.70 0.21
C PRO A 229 -4.71 -35.40 -1.09
N LEU A 230 -3.45 -35.27 -1.50
CA LEU A 230 -2.89 -36.14 -2.54
C LEU A 230 -3.01 -37.59 -2.05
N MET A 231 -3.88 -38.35 -2.67
CA MET A 231 -3.92 -39.82 -2.51
C MET A 231 -2.65 -40.40 -3.15
N ILE A 232 -1.60 -40.54 -2.36
CA ILE A 232 -0.44 -41.36 -2.73
C ILE A 232 -0.76 -42.78 -2.27
N SER A 233 -0.87 -43.67 -3.24
CA SER A 233 -1.03 -45.11 -2.99
C SER A 233 0.11 -45.62 -2.13
N ALA A 234 -0.20 -46.19 -0.98
CA ALA A 234 0.73 -46.79 -0.07
C ALA A 234 1.22 -48.13 -0.65
N SER A 235 2.52 -48.23 -0.94
CA SER A 235 3.23 -49.51 -0.91
C SER A 235 4.00 -49.58 0.41
N SER A 236 3.81 -50.71 1.06
CA SER A 236 4.28 -51.09 2.38
C SER A 236 5.77 -50.92 2.63
N ALA A 237 6.15 -50.24 3.70
CA ALA A 237 7.36 -50.52 4.46
C ALA A 237 7.13 -50.12 5.92
N SER A 238 7.16 -51.11 6.79
CA SER A 238 7.08 -51.04 8.24
C SER A 238 8.34 -50.43 8.83
N ALA A 239 8.22 -49.34 9.58
CA ALA A 239 9.23 -48.92 10.54
C ALA A 239 8.53 -48.29 11.75
N SER A 240 8.73 -48.90 12.91
CA SER A 240 8.28 -48.50 14.23
C SER A 240 8.95 -47.18 14.65
N TYR A 241 8.15 -46.17 15.03
CA TYR A 241 8.67 -45.00 15.73
C TYR A 241 7.81 -44.69 16.98
N GLN A 242 8.52 -44.61 18.11
CA GLN A 242 7.93 -44.37 19.43
C GLN A 242 7.44 -42.92 19.57
N ARG A 243 6.26 -42.76 20.22
CA ARG A 243 5.72 -41.47 20.67
C ARG A 243 6.58 -40.91 21.80
N SER A 244 6.94 -39.64 21.71
CA SER A 244 7.31 -38.81 22.85
C SER A 244 6.27 -37.71 23.00
N ASP A 245 5.55 -37.77 24.13
CA ASP A 245 4.61 -36.74 24.59
C ASP A 245 5.38 -35.56 25.17
N GLN A 246 5.45 -34.44 24.45
CA GLN A 246 5.68 -33.11 25.07
C GLN A 246 5.00 -32.03 24.19
N PRO A 247 4.25 -31.09 24.80
CA PRO A 247 3.67 -29.98 24.03
C PRO A 247 4.70 -28.90 23.69
N PRO A 248 4.54 -28.18 22.56
CA PRO A 248 5.46 -27.12 22.19
C PRO A 248 5.35 -25.92 23.12
N GLN A 249 6.48 -25.48 23.66
CA GLN A 249 6.59 -24.24 24.43
C GLN A 249 6.62 -23.07 23.47
N PHE A 250 5.65 -22.16 23.62
CA PHE A 250 5.66 -20.85 22.96
C PHE A 250 6.70 -19.94 23.64
N VAL A 251 7.73 -19.56 22.88
CA VAL A 251 8.68 -18.52 23.30
C VAL A 251 8.10 -17.17 22.86
N THR A 252 7.61 -16.40 23.82
CA THR A 252 7.23 -15.00 23.60
C THR A 252 8.47 -14.14 23.48
N ILE A 253 8.83 -13.72 22.26
CA ILE A 253 9.89 -12.71 22.06
C ILE A 253 9.20 -11.35 22.03
N GLY A 254 9.21 -10.66 23.16
CA GLY A 254 8.84 -9.25 23.23
C GLY A 254 9.97 -8.39 22.67
N LEU A 255 9.77 -7.79 21.51
CA LEU A 255 10.64 -6.75 20.98
C LEU A 255 9.97 -5.39 21.16
N ALA A 256 10.39 -4.66 22.20
CA ALA A 256 10.08 -3.26 22.36
C ALA A 256 10.95 -2.43 21.41
N LEU A 257 10.40 -1.97 20.29
CA LEU A 257 11.08 -1.04 19.40
C LEU A 257 10.68 0.39 19.74
N LYS A 258 11.53 1.10 20.50
CA LYS A 258 11.39 2.54 20.73
C LYS A 258 11.83 3.30 19.46
N LEU A 259 10.90 3.95 18.79
CA LEU A 259 11.21 4.95 17.75
C LEU A 259 11.94 6.13 18.38
N ARG A 260 13.23 6.29 18.06
CA ARG A 260 13.98 7.52 18.32
C ARG A 260 13.74 8.50 17.17
N ILE A 261 12.96 9.54 17.43
CA ILE A 261 12.91 10.72 16.57
C ILE A 261 14.20 11.51 16.84
N THR A 262 15.15 11.46 15.92
CA THR A 262 16.31 12.36 15.95
C THR A 262 15.86 13.74 15.44
N SER A 263 15.73 14.68 16.37
CA SER A 263 15.59 16.11 16.09
C SER A 263 16.87 16.62 15.45
N ALA A 264 16.86 16.90 14.15
CA ALA A 264 17.93 17.66 13.51
C ALA A 264 17.81 19.13 13.93
N ARG A 265 18.74 19.61 14.75
CA ARG A 265 18.94 21.01 15.06
C ARG A 265 19.21 21.79 13.76
N MET A 266 18.35 22.75 13.44
CA MET A 266 18.69 23.84 12.52
C MET A 266 19.73 24.74 13.22
N GLY A 267 20.95 24.79 12.68
CA GLY A 267 21.91 25.85 12.93
C GLY A 267 21.51 27.12 12.19
N ARG A 268 21.80 28.22 12.79
CA ARG A 268 21.56 29.61 12.35
C ARG A 268 22.14 29.93 10.98
#